data_ae4c9ed57d73ffbbfe5ff7eb4971d05d
#
_entry.id   ae4c9ed57d73ffbbfe5ff7eb4971d05d
#
_cell.length_a   1.000
_cell.length_b   1.000
_cell.length_c   1.000
_cell.angle_alpha   90.00
_cell.angle_beta   90.00
_cell.angle_gamma   90.00
#
_symmetry.space_group_name_H-M   'P 1'
#
loop_
_entity.id
_entity.type
_entity.pdbx_description
1 polymer ?
#
loop_
_entity_poly.entity_id
_entity_poly.type
_entity_poly.pdbx_seq_one_letter_code
_entity_poly.pdbx_strand_id
1 'polypeptide(L)'
;MREKAKSAIGGGAKKILYTLETVKRIGLRESTKALTAKNTCKACGLGMGGQNGGMTNEQGDFPAVCNKSVQAQSTDIQRPIPEEIFSYKLSDLQDLSAHELEHLGRLNTPLFKAKDNEKFVPITWDWGIRHAAEYFAKTPSERSFFYSSGRSSNEAGFVLQLLARLYG
;
A
#
# COMPACT_ATOMS: atom_id res chain seq x y z
N MET A 1 -26.52 13.96 0.39
CA MET A 1 -25.54 15.08 0.29
C MET A 1 -24.21 14.58 0.84
N ARG A 2 -23.22 14.34 -0.04
CA ARG A 2 -21.88 13.97 0.41
C ARG A 2 -21.27 15.14 1.18
N GLU A 3 -21.00 14.94 2.46
CA GLU A 3 -20.24 15.90 3.24
C GLU A 3 -18.86 16.07 2.59
N LYS A 4 -18.54 17.29 2.17
CA LYS A 4 -17.20 17.58 1.60
C LYS A 4 -16.16 17.28 2.65
N ALA A 5 -15.39 16.22 2.45
CA ALA A 5 -14.24 15.92 3.29
C ALA A 5 -13.40 17.20 3.44
N LYS A 6 -13.20 17.66 4.67
CA LYS A 6 -12.35 18.81 4.96
C LYS A 6 -10.97 18.50 4.41
N SER A 7 -10.53 19.25 3.38
CA SER A 7 -9.21 19.06 2.81
C SER A 7 -8.17 19.23 3.91
N ALA A 8 -7.41 18.16 4.18
CA ALA A 8 -6.29 18.26 5.10
C ALA A 8 -5.20 19.12 4.46
N ILE A 9 -5.07 20.37 4.92
CA ILE A 9 -3.99 21.24 4.50
C ILE A 9 -2.69 20.65 5.05
N GLY A 10 -1.77 20.29 4.16
CA GLY A 10 -0.51 19.65 4.52
C GLY A 10 0.46 20.60 5.21
N GLY A 11 1.23 20.10 6.18
CA GLY A 11 2.32 20.80 6.87
C GLY A 11 2.00 21.27 8.29
N GLY A 12 3.04 21.66 9.03
CA GLY A 12 2.96 22.24 10.37
C GLY A 12 2.34 21.33 11.44
N ALA A 13 1.78 21.95 12.49
CA ALA A 13 1.22 21.25 13.66
C ALA A 13 0.15 20.23 13.32
N LYS A 14 -0.64 20.45 12.27
CA LYS A 14 -1.66 19.48 11.83
C LYS A 14 -1.06 18.14 11.40
N LYS A 15 0.16 18.15 10.84
CA LYS A 15 0.85 16.90 10.47
C LYS A 15 1.38 16.15 11.67
N ILE A 16 1.81 16.88 12.71
CA ILE A 16 2.21 16.27 13.99
C ILE A 16 1.00 15.58 14.62
N LEU A 17 -0.15 16.27 14.70
CA LEU A 17 -1.39 15.70 15.20
C LEU A 17 -1.81 14.45 14.41
N TYR A 18 -1.78 14.50 13.09
CA TYR A 18 -2.05 13.34 12.24
C TYR A 18 -1.12 12.17 12.53
N THR A 19 0.18 12.42 12.73
CA THR A 19 1.14 11.37 13.09
C THR A 19 0.81 10.73 14.43
N LEU A 20 0.45 11.54 15.43
CA LEU A 20 0.06 11.05 16.76
C LEU A 20 -1.24 10.23 16.70
N GLU A 21 -2.23 10.68 15.95
CA GLU A 21 -3.47 9.94 15.69
C GLU A 21 -3.20 8.61 14.98
N THR A 22 -2.30 8.61 14.01
CA THR A 22 -1.87 7.42 13.29
C THR A 22 -1.21 6.41 14.24
N VAL A 23 -0.27 6.87 15.10
CA VAL A 23 0.38 6.01 16.10
C VAL A 23 -0.65 5.46 17.09
N LYS A 24 -1.61 6.28 17.54
CA LYS A 24 -2.69 5.83 18.41
C LYS A 24 -3.56 4.75 17.77
N ARG A 25 -3.90 4.91 16.48
CA ARG A 25 -4.72 3.95 15.72
C ARG A 25 -4.02 2.62 15.50
N ILE A 26 -2.75 2.63 15.14
CA ILE A 26 -1.96 1.44 14.81
C ILE A 26 -1.44 0.75 16.07
N GLY A 27 -1.16 1.53 17.09
CA GLY A 27 -0.53 1.09 18.33
C GLY A 27 0.97 1.42 18.37
N LEU A 28 1.46 1.69 19.56
CA LEU A 28 2.84 2.15 19.78
C LEU A 28 3.85 1.07 19.38
N ARG A 29 3.57 -0.19 19.69
CA ARG A 29 4.47 -1.32 19.39
C ARG A 29 4.71 -1.48 17.89
N GLU A 30 3.64 -1.50 17.09
CA GLU A 30 3.74 -1.68 15.64
C GLU A 30 4.32 -0.43 14.98
N SER A 31 4.01 0.76 15.49
CA SER A 31 4.62 2.00 15.02
C SER A 31 6.14 2.03 15.27
N THR A 32 6.60 1.63 16.45
CA THR A 32 8.03 1.54 16.76
C THR A 32 8.72 0.51 15.88
N LYS A 33 8.10 -0.66 15.71
CA LYS A 33 8.61 -1.72 14.84
C LYS A 33 8.75 -1.26 13.38
N ALA A 34 7.78 -0.51 12.88
CA ALA A 34 7.84 0.06 11.55
C ALA A 34 8.92 1.13 11.42
N LEU A 35 9.02 2.05 12.37
CA LEU A 35 10.02 3.13 12.35
C LEU A 35 11.46 2.62 12.44
N THR A 36 11.69 1.46 13.07
CA THR A 36 13.00 0.84 13.22
C THR A 36 13.32 -0.20 12.14
N ALA A 37 12.36 -0.55 11.28
CA ALA A 37 12.56 -1.55 10.25
C ALA A 37 13.56 -1.08 9.18
N LYS A 38 14.42 -1.99 8.71
CA LYS A 38 15.43 -1.69 7.68
C LYS A 38 14.84 -1.26 6.34
N ASN A 39 13.61 -1.62 6.05
CA ASN A 39 12.88 -1.29 4.81
C ASN A 39 11.80 -0.23 5.03
N THR A 40 12.09 0.77 5.85
CA THR A 40 11.09 1.74 6.28
C THR A 40 10.49 2.55 5.13
N CYS A 41 11.33 3.13 4.27
CA CYS A 41 10.86 3.85 3.08
C CYS A 41 11.90 3.80 1.98
N LYS A 42 11.47 3.49 0.76
CA LYS A 42 12.35 3.40 -0.41
C LYS A 42 12.19 4.56 -1.39
N ALA A 43 11.28 5.52 -1.10
CA ALA A 43 10.97 6.59 -2.05
C ALA A 43 12.15 7.54 -2.30
N CYS A 44 12.87 7.97 -1.25
CA CYS A 44 14.00 8.88 -1.44
C CYS A 44 15.20 8.68 -0.50
N GLY A 45 15.01 8.04 0.65
CA GLY A 45 16.07 7.88 1.65
C GLY A 45 16.54 9.17 2.35
N LEU A 46 16.19 10.36 1.83
CA LEU A 46 16.64 11.64 2.38
C LEU A 46 15.96 12.01 3.71
N GLY A 47 14.69 11.67 3.84
CA GLY A 47 13.93 11.96 5.06
C GLY A 47 14.10 10.91 6.14
N MET A 48 14.19 9.65 5.77
CA MET A 48 14.46 8.48 6.61
C MET A 48 14.55 7.23 5.74
N GLY A 49 15.04 6.13 6.28
CA GLY A 49 15.09 4.84 5.56
C GLY A 49 16.22 4.77 4.52
N GLY A 50 17.33 5.47 4.74
CA GLY A 50 18.54 5.35 3.92
C GLY A 50 19.15 3.94 3.96
N GLN A 51 20.39 3.78 3.53
CA GLN A 51 21.07 2.47 3.47
C GLN A 51 21.05 1.71 4.80
N ASN A 52 21.15 2.43 5.92
CA ASN A 52 21.05 1.86 7.26
C ASN A 52 19.61 1.51 7.67
N GLY A 53 18.61 2.00 6.93
CA GLY A 53 17.20 1.81 7.23
C GLY A 53 16.72 2.58 8.45
N GLY A 54 15.48 2.31 8.86
CA GLY A 54 14.90 2.91 10.05
C GLY A 54 14.82 4.44 10.00
N MET A 55 15.14 5.07 11.11
CA MET A 55 15.17 6.53 11.27
C MET A 55 16.53 7.15 10.93
N THR A 56 17.34 6.50 10.12
CA THR A 56 18.59 7.04 9.60
C THR A 56 18.44 7.40 8.14
N ASN A 57 18.76 8.63 7.74
CA ASN A 57 18.70 9.05 6.35
C ASN A 57 19.98 8.69 5.57
N GLU A 58 20.02 8.98 4.26
CA GLU A 58 21.18 8.74 3.42
C GLU A 58 22.44 9.54 3.84
N GLN A 59 22.27 10.66 4.53
CA GLN A 59 23.35 11.49 5.04
C GLN A 59 23.91 10.96 6.37
N GLY A 60 23.26 9.94 6.95
CA GLY A 60 23.65 9.39 8.24
C GLY A 60 23.05 10.08 9.46
N ASP A 61 22.16 11.05 9.25
CA ASP A 61 21.51 11.75 10.36
C ASP A 61 20.55 10.81 11.10
N PHE A 62 20.56 10.89 12.42
CA PHE A 62 19.67 10.17 13.33
C PHE A 62 19.34 11.04 14.57
N PRO A 63 18.07 11.12 15.01
CA PRO A 63 16.88 10.55 14.38
C PRO A 63 16.35 11.42 13.24
N ALA A 64 16.17 10.85 12.08
CA ALA A 64 15.50 11.47 10.94
C ALA A 64 14.13 10.82 10.72
N VAL A 65 13.05 11.62 10.69
CA VAL A 65 11.67 11.15 10.53
C VAL A 65 10.97 11.95 9.44
N CYS A 66 10.41 11.24 8.48
CA CYS A 66 9.61 11.83 7.42
C CYS A 66 8.12 11.54 7.65
N ASN A 67 7.30 12.58 7.78
CA ASN A 67 5.84 12.43 7.98
C ASN A 67 5.16 11.68 6.83
N LYS A 68 5.63 11.83 5.59
CA LYS A 68 5.11 11.07 4.46
C LYS A 68 5.45 9.58 4.57
N SER A 69 6.62 9.25 5.08
CA SER A 69 7.02 7.88 5.33
C SER A 69 6.15 7.25 6.42
N VAL A 70 5.92 7.94 7.52
CA VAL A 70 5.01 7.48 8.59
C VAL A 70 3.60 7.25 8.05
N GLN A 71 3.07 8.19 7.27
CA GLN A 71 1.76 8.07 6.65
C GLN A 71 1.67 6.86 5.72
N ALA A 72 2.67 6.66 4.90
CA ALA A 72 2.73 5.54 3.97
C ALA A 72 2.84 4.19 4.68
N GLN A 73 3.67 4.10 5.71
CA GLN A 73 3.82 2.87 6.49
C GLN A 73 2.58 2.53 7.30
N SER A 74 1.78 3.53 7.67
CA SER A 74 0.57 3.29 8.44
C SER A 74 -0.41 2.35 7.74
N THR A 75 -0.44 2.37 6.41
CA THR A 75 -1.26 1.44 5.62
C THR A 75 -0.63 0.06 5.52
N ASP A 76 0.70 -0.02 5.51
CA ASP A 76 1.42 -1.30 5.40
C ASP A 76 1.39 -2.13 6.69
N ILE A 77 1.30 -1.47 7.85
CA ILE A 77 1.35 -2.11 9.18
C ILE A 77 -0.01 -2.21 9.88
N GLN A 78 -1.06 -1.66 9.30
CA GLN A 78 -2.39 -1.84 9.85
C GLN A 78 -2.83 -3.30 9.84
N ARG A 79 -3.84 -3.63 10.65
CA ARG A 79 -4.37 -4.99 10.73
C ARG A 79 -4.89 -5.47 9.39
N PRO A 80 -4.91 -6.79 9.16
CA PRO A 80 -5.58 -7.35 7.99
C PRO A 80 -7.04 -6.91 7.94
N ILE A 81 -7.58 -6.78 6.73
CA ILE A 81 -8.99 -6.55 6.51
C ILE A 81 -9.80 -7.70 7.11
N PRO A 82 -10.87 -7.43 7.87
CA PRO A 82 -11.73 -8.48 8.42
C PRO A 82 -12.37 -9.31 7.30
N GLU A 83 -12.44 -10.63 7.49
CA GLU A 83 -12.97 -11.55 6.47
C GLU A 83 -14.45 -11.29 6.14
N GLU A 84 -15.22 -10.78 7.10
CA GLU A 84 -16.63 -10.42 6.90
C GLU A 84 -16.83 -9.36 5.81
N ILE A 85 -15.81 -8.53 5.53
CA ILE A 85 -15.86 -7.53 4.45
C ILE A 85 -15.99 -8.21 3.08
N PHE A 86 -15.48 -9.43 2.91
CA PHE A 86 -15.61 -10.17 1.65
C PHE A 86 -17.05 -10.66 1.40
N SER A 87 -17.91 -10.64 2.41
CA SER A 87 -19.33 -10.90 2.25
C SER A 87 -20.12 -9.71 1.70
N TYR A 88 -19.55 -8.51 1.71
CA TYR A 88 -20.19 -7.29 1.22
C TYR A 88 -20.23 -7.29 -0.32
N LYS A 89 -21.27 -6.69 -0.86
CA LYS A 89 -21.37 -6.46 -2.30
C LYS A 89 -20.44 -5.32 -2.71
N LEU A 90 -20.06 -5.33 -3.98
CA LEU A 90 -19.26 -4.24 -4.53
C LEU A 90 -19.97 -2.89 -4.40
N SER A 91 -21.30 -2.85 -4.53
CA SER A 91 -22.11 -1.65 -4.31
C SER A 91 -21.90 -1.06 -2.92
N ASP A 92 -21.89 -1.91 -1.89
CA ASP A 92 -21.74 -1.49 -0.50
C ASP A 92 -20.35 -0.88 -0.26
N LEU A 93 -19.32 -1.46 -0.90
CA LEU A 93 -17.95 -0.95 -0.84
C LEU A 93 -17.77 0.36 -1.64
N GLN A 94 -18.53 0.55 -2.73
CA GLN A 94 -18.50 1.78 -3.52
C GLN A 94 -19.13 2.99 -2.81
N ASP A 95 -20.00 2.74 -1.84
CA ASP A 95 -20.59 3.79 -1.02
C ASP A 95 -19.61 4.36 0.02
N LEU A 96 -18.53 3.63 0.31
CA LEU A 96 -17.45 4.09 1.19
C LEU A 96 -16.57 5.13 0.49
N SER A 97 -16.13 6.11 1.26
CA SER A 97 -15.09 7.03 0.80
C SER A 97 -13.73 6.32 0.66
N ALA A 98 -12.81 6.86 -0.12
CA ALA A 98 -11.45 6.32 -0.24
C ALA A 98 -10.74 6.22 1.12
N HIS A 99 -11.02 7.14 2.04
CA HIS A 99 -10.49 7.11 3.40
C HIS A 99 -11.04 5.94 4.22
N GLU A 100 -12.33 5.69 4.16
CA GLU A 100 -12.97 4.55 4.83
C GLU A 100 -12.48 3.23 4.27
N LEU A 101 -12.37 3.10 2.94
CA LEU A 101 -11.80 1.91 2.29
C LEU A 101 -10.37 1.64 2.74
N GLU A 102 -9.51 2.68 2.82
CA GLU A 102 -8.14 2.55 3.30
C GLU A 102 -8.07 2.07 4.76
N HIS A 103 -9.07 2.45 5.58
CA HIS A 103 -9.12 2.10 7.00
C HIS A 103 -9.77 0.74 7.29
N LEU A 104 -10.35 0.07 6.30
CA LEU A 104 -10.85 -1.30 6.47
C LEU A 104 -9.74 -2.27 6.86
N GLY A 105 -8.54 -2.05 6.39
CA GLY A 105 -7.40 -2.88 6.71
C GLY A 105 -6.52 -3.18 5.49
N ARG A 106 -5.47 -3.96 5.72
CA ARG A 106 -4.54 -4.38 4.69
C ARG A 106 -5.00 -5.70 4.07
N LEU A 107 -5.01 -5.78 2.74
CA LEU A 107 -5.23 -7.06 2.06
C LEU A 107 -4.10 -8.04 2.43
N ASN A 108 -4.46 -9.20 2.94
CA ASN A 108 -3.54 -10.27 3.34
C ASN A 108 -3.77 -11.57 2.56
N THR A 109 -4.76 -11.58 1.68
CA THR A 109 -5.07 -12.69 0.79
C THR A 109 -5.41 -12.14 -0.60
N PRO A 110 -5.07 -12.83 -1.68
CA PRO A 110 -5.51 -12.43 -3.01
C PRO A 110 -7.02 -12.60 -3.14
N LEU A 111 -7.63 -11.67 -3.83
CA LEU A 111 -9.07 -11.63 -4.06
C LEU A 111 -9.36 -11.68 -5.57
N PHE A 112 -10.40 -12.37 -5.93
CA PHE A 112 -10.91 -12.42 -7.28
C PHE A 112 -12.39 -12.02 -7.32
N LYS A 113 -12.77 -11.28 -8.35
CA LYS A 113 -14.16 -10.97 -8.67
C LYS A 113 -14.44 -11.36 -10.12
N ALA A 114 -15.25 -12.38 -10.31
CA ALA A 114 -15.76 -12.72 -11.64
C ALA A 114 -16.67 -11.61 -12.17
N LYS A 115 -16.81 -11.53 -13.51
CA LYS A 115 -17.58 -10.48 -14.17
C LYS A 115 -19.02 -10.38 -13.63
N ASP A 116 -19.66 -11.52 -13.43
CA ASP A 116 -21.06 -11.62 -13.02
C ASP A 116 -21.23 -11.82 -11.50
N ASN A 117 -20.16 -11.72 -10.74
CA ASN A 117 -20.21 -11.80 -9.28
C ASN A 117 -20.28 -10.38 -8.69
N GLU A 118 -21.12 -10.21 -7.69
CA GLU A 118 -21.24 -8.94 -6.96
C GLU A 118 -20.23 -8.80 -5.81
N LYS A 119 -19.48 -9.87 -5.50
CA LYS A 119 -18.57 -9.93 -4.34
C LYS A 119 -17.18 -10.33 -4.75
N PHE A 120 -16.21 -9.90 -3.95
CA PHE A 120 -14.85 -10.43 -3.99
C PHE A 120 -14.80 -11.78 -3.25
N VAL A 121 -14.05 -12.72 -3.81
CA VAL A 121 -13.86 -14.05 -3.23
C VAL A 121 -12.37 -14.27 -2.97
N PRO A 122 -11.98 -14.70 -1.76
CA PRO A 122 -10.61 -15.11 -1.48
C PRO A 122 -10.20 -16.29 -2.38
N ILE A 123 -8.99 -16.22 -2.91
CA ILE A 123 -8.40 -17.26 -3.76
C ILE A 123 -7.01 -17.65 -3.24
N THR A 124 -6.46 -18.74 -3.73
CA THR A 124 -5.07 -19.10 -3.45
C THR A 124 -4.11 -18.31 -4.33
N TRP A 125 -2.88 -18.10 -3.86
CA TRP A 125 -1.82 -17.48 -4.65
C TRP A 125 -1.54 -18.26 -5.94
N ASP A 126 -1.49 -19.59 -5.88
CA ASP A 126 -1.24 -20.43 -7.04
C ASP A 126 -2.31 -20.26 -8.12
N TRP A 127 -3.56 -20.21 -7.70
CA TRP A 127 -4.67 -19.97 -8.63
C TRP A 127 -4.57 -18.57 -9.23
N GLY A 128 -4.34 -17.55 -8.42
CA GLY A 128 -4.24 -16.16 -8.85
C GLY A 128 -3.10 -15.94 -9.85
N ILE A 129 -1.93 -16.51 -9.57
CA ILE A 129 -0.75 -16.40 -10.45
C ILE A 129 -1.01 -17.12 -11.79
N ARG A 130 -1.55 -18.34 -11.77
CA ARG A 130 -1.88 -19.06 -13.01
C ARG A 130 -2.91 -18.30 -13.83
N HIS A 131 -3.95 -17.83 -13.19
CA HIS A 131 -5.00 -17.07 -13.86
C HIS A 131 -4.48 -15.77 -14.49
N ALA A 132 -3.64 -15.02 -13.78
CA ALA A 132 -2.96 -13.85 -14.34
C ALA A 132 -2.06 -14.22 -15.53
N ALA A 133 -1.27 -15.29 -15.42
CA ALA A 133 -0.40 -15.76 -16.50
C ALA A 133 -1.20 -16.15 -17.76
N GLU A 134 -2.36 -16.79 -17.60
CA GLU A 134 -3.25 -17.11 -18.72
C GLU A 134 -3.78 -15.86 -19.43
N TYR A 135 -4.10 -14.80 -18.70
CA TYR A 135 -4.49 -13.52 -19.28
C TYR A 135 -3.33 -12.88 -20.06
N PHE A 136 -2.13 -12.86 -19.49
CA PHE A 136 -0.95 -12.37 -20.18
C PHE A 136 -0.68 -13.16 -21.45
N ALA A 137 -0.72 -14.49 -21.42
CA ALA A 137 -0.50 -15.34 -22.59
C ALA A 137 -1.51 -15.12 -23.73
N LYS A 138 -2.71 -14.65 -23.42
CA LYS A 138 -3.78 -14.38 -24.41
C LYS A 138 -3.83 -12.91 -24.85
N THR A 139 -3.11 -12.02 -24.20
CA THR A 139 -3.15 -10.58 -24.46
C THR A 139 -1.92 -10.16 -25.23
N PRO A 140 -2.05 -9.53 -26.40
CA PRO A 140 -0.91 -8.99 -27.12
C PRO A 140 -0.14 -7.97 -26.28
N SER A 141 1.19 -7.96 -26.36
CA SER A 141 2.05 -7.11 -25.55
C SER A 141 1.75 -5.61 -25.73
N GLU A 142 1.42 -5.18 -26.95
CA GLU A 142 1.07 -3.79 -27.27
C GLU A 142 -0.24 -3.32 -26.61
N ARG A 143 -1.03 -4.22 -26.01
CA ARG A 143 -2.23 -3.91 -25.25
C ARG A 143 -1.99 -3.92 -23.74
N SER A 144 -0.74 -4.08 -23.32
CA SER A 144 -0.38 -4.16 -21.90
C SER A 144 0.43 -2.95 -21.49
N PHE A 145 0.19 -2.50 -20.27
CA PHE A 145 0.91 -1.38 -19.67
C PHE A 145 1.34 -1.74 -18.25
N PHE A 146 2.64 -1.63 -17.99
CA PHE A 146 3.22 -1.91 -16.69
C PHE A 146 3.47 -0.59 -15.94
N TYR A 147 2.88 -0.47 -14.76
CA TYR A 147 3.01 0.71 -13.91
C TYR A 147 3.57 0.33 -12.55
N SER A 148 4.53 1.11 -12.07
CA SER A 148 5.15 0.95 -10.77
C SER A 148 5.10 2.28 -10.00
N SER A 149 4.79 2.19 -8.71
CA SER A 149 4.86 3.35 -7.81
C SER A 149 6.31 3.69 -7.48
N GLY A 150 6.62 4.98 -7.29
CA GLY A 150 7.91 5.43 -6.76
C GLY A 150 8.24 4.92 -5.36
N ARG A 151 7.32 4.22 -4.71
CA ARG A 151 7.53 3.54 -3.41
C ARG A 151 7.96 2.07 -3.55
N SER A 152 8.02 1.55 -4.77
CA SER A 152 8.55 0.21 -5.01
C SER A 152 10.06 0.19 -4.74
N SER A 153 10.55 -0.93 -4.18
CA SER A 153 12.00 -1.11 -4.04
C SER A 153 12.69 -1.23 -5.41
N ASN A 154 13.98 -0.99 -5.44
CA ASN A 154 14.77 -1.12 -6.66
C ASN A 154 14.68 -2.55 -7.23
N GLU A 155 14.69 -3.56 -6.37
CA GLU A 155 14.56 -4.96 -6.76
C GLU A 155 13.19 -5.24 -7.38
N ALA A 156 12.11 -4.73 -6.77
CA ALA A 156 10.76 -4.88 -7.31
C ALA A 156 10.63 -4.16 -8.67
N GLY A 157 11.21 -2.96 -8.80
CA GLY A 157 11.27 -2.23 -10.06
C GLY A 157 12.04 -2.97 -11.14
N PHE A 158 13.18 -3.56 -10.77
CA PHE A 158 13.98 -4.39 -11.69
C PHE A 158 13.20 -5.62 -12.18
N VAL A 159 12.57 -6.36 -11.27
CA VAL A 159 11.79 -7.55 -11.63
C VAL A 159 10.60 -7.19 -12.52
N LEU A 160 9.90 -6.07 -12.23
CA LEU A 160 8.81 -5.59 -13.09
C LEU A 160 9.32 -5.21 -14.48
N GLN A 161 10.47 -4.53 -14.58
CA GLN A 161 11.08 -4.19 -15.87
C GLN A 161 11.49 -5.45 -16.65
N LEU A 162 12.06 -6.43 -15.96
CA LEU A 162 12.43 -7.70 -16.57
C LEU A 162 11.19 -8.44 -17.11
N LEU A 163 10.13 -8.51 -16.31
CA LEU A 163 8.85 -9.09 -16.73
C LEU A 163 8.31 -8.40 -17.98
N ALA A 164 8.27 -7.07 -17.98
CA ALA A 164 7.78 -6.30 -19.14
C ALA A 164 8.58 -6.57 -20.39
N ARG A 165 9.92 -6.63 -20.29
CA ARG A 165 10.80 -6.91 -21.44
C ARG A 165 10.69 -8.34 -21.98
N LEU A 166 10.47 -9.32 -21.09
CA LEU A 166 10.28 -10.72 -21.52
C LEU A 166 8.89 -10.96 -22.09
N TYR A 167 7.95 -10.14 -21.71
CA TYR A 167 6.59 -10.22 -22.24
C TYR A 167 6.46 -9.61 -23.65
N GLY A 168 7.33 -8.66 -24.02
CA GLY A 168 7.35 -7.95 -25.31
C GLY A 168 6.85 -6.55 -25.19
#